data_47d641af1dbd129a9e2a73df48b204d1
#
_entry.id   47d641af1dbd129a9e2a73df48b204d1
#
_cell.length_a   1.000
_cell.length_b   1.000
_cell.length_c   1.000
_cell.angle_alpha   90.00
_cell.angle_beta   90.00
_cell.angle_gamma   90.00
#
_symmetry.space_group_name_H-M   'P 1'
#
loop_
_entity.id
_entity.type
_entity.pdbx_description
1 polymer ?
#
loop_
_entity_poly.entity_id
_entity_poly.type
_entity_poly.pdbx_seq_one_letter_code
_entity_poly.pdbx_strand_id
1 'polypeptide(L)'
;MIAEFSIENFFSIKSVQKISFEPSADTFMSDEYSYEVKDGVRLLKVGIIYGANASGKTNILNAIEFFKMLVLRMPKDRTEKTGVVPFMLDDTSRNEKTKMSMVFYINQSKYILSFELDAKHIYSETLIVYDSIRPTKLYNRSYDTATDSSTIDFGVNLKMTKKSQDVISGNTINNCSVLAAFGKSNVERTRLNDVYDYFAKQVKDVLAPGMLLSGYVKSRLDKDEAGDLKKFILNFLKAVSYTHLTL
;
A
#
# COMPACT_ATOMS: atom_id res chain seq x y z
N MET A 1 0.35 -8.00 -6.20
CA MET A 1 1.17 -8.52 -5.09
C MET A 1 2.23 -7.48 -4.72
N ILE A 2 2.50 -7.22 -3.42
CA ILE A 2 3.57 -6.29 -3.00
C ILE A 2 4.92 -6.98 -3.24
N ALA A 3 5.84 -6.28 -3.90
CA ALA A 3 7.20 -6.77 -4.15
C ALA A 3 8.21 -6.14 -3.17
N GLU A 4 8.02 -4.86 -2.86
CA GLU A 4 8.93 -4.13 -2.00
C GLU A 4 8.20 -2.99 -1.29
N PHE A 5 8.59 -2.72 -0.05
CA PHE A 5 8.15 -1.54 0.69
C PHE A 5 9.35 -0.88 1.37
N SER A 6 9.47 0.43 1.20
CA SER A 6 10.53 1.25 1.78
C SER A 6 9.92 2.38 2.59
N ILE A 7 10.52 2.66 3.75
CA ILE A 7 10.08 3.69 4.69
C ILE A 7 11.27 4.36 5.36
N GLU A 8 11.22 5.68 5.51
CA GLU A 8 12.21 6.51 6.20
C GLU A 8 11.49 7.54 7.06
N ASN A 9 12.03 7.84 8.22
CA ASN A 9 11.54 8.83 9.17
C ASN A 9 10.07 8.62 9.57
N PHE A 10 9.78 7.48 10.23
CA PHE A 10 8.42 7.12 10.63
C PHE A 10 8.41 6.38 11.98
N PHE A 11 7.71 6.89 12.98
CA PHE A 11 7.66 6.36 14.35
C PHE A 11 9.06 6.06 14.91
N SER A 12 9.41 4.79 15.14
CA SER A 12 10.74 4.37 15.61
C SER A 12 11.76 4.14 14.48
N ILE A 13 11.37 4.34 13.24
CA ILE A 13 12.21 4.15 12.05
C ILE A 13 12.83 5.49 11.68
N LYS A 14 14.14 5.65 11.91
CA LYS A 14 14.88 6.86 11.55
C LYS A 14 15.41 6.81 10.12
N SER A 15 16.27 5.84 9.84
CA SER A 15 16.88 5.63 8.52
C SER A 15 16.02 4.74 7.65
N VAL A 16 16.29 4.75 6.35
CA VAL A 16 15.60 3.91 5.37
C VAL A 16 15.60 2.45 5.81
N GLN A 17 14.40 1.88 5.91
CA GLN A 17 14.17 0.45 6.06
C GLN A 17 13.44 -0.07 4.84
N LYS A 18 13.84 -1.24 4.37
CA LYS A 18 13.31 -1.85 3.17
C LYS A 18 12.93 -3.31 3.43
N ILE A 19 11.71 -3.67 3.05
CA ILE A 19 11.25 -5.05 3.01
C ILE A 19 11.10 -5.44 1.55
N SER A 20 11.69 -6.58 1.17
CA SER A 20 11.54 -7.17 -0.16
C SER A 20 10.91 -8.55 -0.04
N PHE A 21 9.99 -8.83 -0.97
CA PHE A 21 9.42 -10.15 -1.19
C PHE A 21 10.04 -10.84 -2.40
N GLU A 22 11.13 -10.30 -2.94
CA GLU A 22 11.91 -10.98 -3.97
C GLU A 22 12.65 -12.17 -3.32
N PRO A 23 12.55 -13.39 -3.88
CA PRO A 23 13.24 -14.55 -3.33
C PRO A 23 14.75 -14.40 -3.48
N SER A 24 15.50 -15.04 -2.58
CA SER A 24 16.94 -15.20 -2.73
C SER A 24 17.25 -16.10 -3.94
N ALA A 25 18.54 -16.23 -4.28
CA ALA A 25 18.98 -17.14 -5.34
C ALA A 25 18.73 -18.65 -5.04
N ASP A 26 18.30 -18.97 -3.83
CA ASP A 26 17.94 -20.34 -3.45
C ASP A 26 16.63 -20.75 -4.14
N THR A 27 16.67 -21.89 -4.84
CA THR A 27 15.51 -22.43 -5.57
C THR A 27 14.79 -23.54 -4.81
N PHE A 28 15.22 -23.86 -3.56
CA PHE A 28 14.58 -24.89 -2.74
C PHE A 28 13.10 -24.55 -2.51
N MET A 29 12.21 -25.46 -2.92
CA MET A 29 10.75 -25.30 -2.81
C MET A 29 10.21 -23.98 -3.38
N SER A 30 10.84 -23.44 -4.41
CA SER A 30 10.48 -22.12 -4.98
C SER A 30 9.02 -22.06 -5.43
N ASP A 31 8.45 -23.15 -5.95
CA ASP A 31 7.06 -23.21 -6.42
C ASP A 31 6.05 -23.19 -5.27
N GLU A 32 6.43 -23.69 -4.10
CA GLU A 32 5.58 -23.69 -2.92
C GLU A 32 5.56 -22.34 -2.21
N TYR A 33 6.74 -21.70 -2.06
CA TYR A 33 6.90 -20.46 -1.27
C TYR A 33 6.85 -19.19 -2.08
N SER A 34 6.92 -19.26 -3.40
CA SER A 34 6.82 -18.09 -4.26
C SER A 34 5.68 -18.19 -5.27
N TYR A 35 5.31 -17.06 -5.85
CA TYR A 35 4.28 -16.91 -6.87
C TYR A 35 4.85 -16.12 -8.03
N GLU A 36 4.65 -16.59 -9.25
CA GLU A 36 5.05 -15.87 -10.45
C GLU A 36 4.05 -14.75 -10.77
N VAL A 37 4.52 -13.50 -10.66
CA VAL A 37 3.70 -12.30 -10.87
C VAL A 37 3.81 -11.76 -12.30
N LYS A 38 4.87 -12.12 -13.00
CA LYS A 38 5.18 -11.80 -14.38
C LYS A 38 6.19 -12.85 -14.87
N ASP A 39 6.29 -13.06 -16.19
CA ASP A 39 7.22 -14.01 -16.79
C ASP A 39 8.65 -13.83 -16.22
N GLY A 40 9.13 -14.86 -15.53
CA GLY A 40 10.45 -14.88 -14.89
C GLY A 40 10.59 -14.05 -13.62
N VAL A 41 9.51 -13.44 -13.12
CA VAL A 41 9.52 -12.67 -11.86
C VAL A 41 8.67 -13.35 -10.80
N ARG A 42 9.32 -13.83 -9.75
CA ARG A 42 8.65 -14.50 -8.62
C ARG A 42 8.75 -13.67 -7.36
N LEU A 43 7.70 -13.73 -6.53
CA LEU A 43 7.64 -13.08 -5.22
C LEU A 43 7.28 -14.09 -4.15
N LEU A 44 7.84 -13.93 -2.95
CA LEU A 44 7.53 -14.76 -1.79
C LEU A 44 6.06 -14.58 -1.39
N LYS A 45 5.38 -15.71 -1.09
CA LYS A 45 3.99 -15.69 -0.60
C LYS A 45 3.87 -15.23 0.84
N VAL A 46 4.94 -15.39 1.64
CA VAL A 46 4.99 -15.09 3.08
C VAL A 46 6.30 -14.44 3.43
N GLY A 47 6.25 -13.43 4.30
CA GLY A 47 7.41 -12.83 4.96
C GLY A 47 7.22 -12.88 6.47
N ILE A 48 8.26 -13.23 7.21
CA ILE A 48 8.27 -13.26 8.68
C ILE A 48 9.25 -12.21 9.19
N ILE A 49 8.77 -11.29 10.03
CA ILE A 49 9.62 -10.29 10.70
C ILE A 49 9.79 -10.72 12.15
N TYR A 50 11.03 -10.99 12.54
CA TYR A 50 11.36 -11.35 13.92
C TYR A 50 12.45 -10.44 14.51
N GLY A 51 12.57 -10.40 15.82
CA GLY A 51 13.54 -9.55 16.54
C GLY A 51 13.11 -9.32 17.98
N ALA A 52 13.95 -8.65 18.76
CA ALA A 52 13.69 -8.33 20.16
C ALA A 52 12.40 -7.52 20.37
N ASN A 53 11.86 -7.53 21.58
CA ASN A 53 10.75 -6.64 21.92
C ASN A 53 11.18 -5.18 21.76
N ALA A 54 10.23 -4.32 21.34
CA ALA A 54 10.47 -2.90 21.06
C ALA A 54 11.44 -2.60 19.88
N SER A 55 11.81 -3.60 19.05
CA SER A 55 12.72 -3.40 17.89
C SER A 55 12.05 -2.73 16.67
N GLY A 56 10.79 -2.32 16.78
CA GLY A 56 10.08 -1.62 15.68
C GLY A 56 9.33 -2.52 14.70
N LYS A 57 9.23 -3.83 14.92
CA LYS A 57 8.51 -4.77 14.03
C LYS A 57 7.10 -4.31 13.67
N THR A 58 6.33 -3.91 14.67
CA THR A 58 4.96 -3.41 14.48
C THR A 58 4.92 -2.12 13.68
N ASN A 59 5.94 -1.25 13.81
CA ASN A 59 5.98 0.02 13.07
C ASN A 59 6.15 -0.16 11.57
N ILE A 60 6.72 -1.27 11.13
CA ILE A 60 6.75 -1.62 9.71
C ILE A 60 5.33 -1.94 9.19
N LEU A 61 4.55 -2.71 9.96
CA LEU A 61 3.15 -3.01 9.61
C LEU A 61 2.30 -1.74 9.65
N ASN A 62 2.49 -0.90 10.68
CA ASN A 62 1.82 0.40 10.78
C ASN A 62 2.16 1.32 9.58
N ALA A 63 3.39 1.25 9.07
CA ALA A 63 3.79 2.02 7.89
C ALA A 63 3.07 1.55 6.62
N ILE A 64 2.87 0.25 6.43
CA ILE A 64 2.10 -0.32 5.30
C ILE A 64 0.63 0.09 5.41
N GLU A 65 0.04 0.03 6.61
CA GLU A 65 -1.34 0.46 6.86
C GLU A 65 -1.50 1.96 6.61
N PHE A 66 -0.57 2.77 7.08
CA PHE A 66 -0.54 4.21 6.83
C PHE A 66 -0.42 4.53 5.34
N PHE A 67 0.45 3.82 4.60
CA PHE A 67 0.57 3.97 3.15
C PHE A 67 -0.76 3.68 2.44
N LYS A 68 -1.45 2.60 2.80
CA LYS A 68 -2.79 2.27 2.30
C LYS A 68 -3.79 3.37 2.63
N MET A 69 -3.76 3.89 3.85
CA MET A 69 -4.63 4.98 4.29
C MET A 69 -4.41 6.24 3.45
N LEU A 70 -3.16 6.63 3.14
CA LEU A 70 -2.86 7.76 2.24
C LEU A 70 -3.50 7.60 0.86
N VAL A 71 -3.49 6.39 0.32
CA VAL A 71 -4.07 6.09 -1.02
C VAL A 71 -5.59 6.17 -1.03
N LEU A 72 -6.26 5.79 0.06
CA LEU A 72 -7.71 5.57 0.06
C LEU A 72 -8.50 6.68 0.76
N ARG A 73 -7.89 7.35 1.74
CA ARG A 73 -8.59 8.28 2.61
C ARG A 73 -8.52 9.71 2.09
N MET A 74 -9.68 10.30 1.85
CA MET A 74 -9.80 11.73 1.62
C MET A 74 -9.87 12.47 2.97
N PRO A 75 -9.00 13.45 3.25
CA PRO A 75 -9.13 14.29 4.44
C PRO A 75 -10.40 15.15 4.37
N LYS A 76 -10.90 15.58 5.51
CA LYS A 76 -12.11 16.41 5.61
C LYS A 76 -11.90 17.78 4.99
N ASP A 77 -10.76 18.39 5.25
CA ASP A 77 -10.39 19.71 4.78
C ASP A 77 -8.85 19.91 4.78
N ARG A 78 -8.39 21.08 4.38
CA ARG A 78 -6.96 21.43 4.32
C ARG A 78 -6.27 21.55 5.68
N THR A 79 -7.01 21.63 6.78
CA THR A 79 -6.47 21.80 8.14
C THR A 79 -6.22 20.46 8.83
N GLU A 80 -6.83 19.40 8.32
CA GLU A 80 -6.61 18.05 8.83
C GLU A 80 -5.15 17.62 8.60
N LYS A 81 -4.54 17.02 9.62
CA LYS A 81 -3.18 16.48 9.50
C LYS A 81 -3.16 15.22 8.66
N THR A 82 -2.06 14.96 7.97
CA THR A 82 -1.82 13.72 7.22
C THR A 82 -1.86 12.48 8.11
N GLY A 83 -1.56 12.64 9.41
CA GLY A 83 -1.49 11.55 10.39
C GLY A 83 -0.09 10.92 10.48
N VAL A 84 0.87 11.38 9.67
CA VAL A 84 2.25 10.90 9.78
C VAL A 84 2.88 11.36 11.10
N VAL A 85 3.65 10.46 11.70
CA VAL A 85 4.46 10.75 12.90
C VAL A 85 5.91 10.46 12.53
N PRO A 86 6.78 11.48 12.44
CA PRO A 86 8.20 11.28 12.16
C PRO A 86 8.91 10.62 13.33
N PHE A 87 10.17 10.26 13.14
CA PHE A 87 11.02 9.81 14.23
C PHE A 87 11.27 10.95 15.23
N MET A 88 10.80 10.77 16.47
CA MET A 88 10.72 11.84 17.49
C MET A 88 11.91 11.91 18.44
N LEU A 89 12.87 10.99 18.35
CA LEU A 89 13.95 10.88 19.33
C LEU A 89 15.18 11.74 19.00
N ASP A 90 15.17 12.48 17.89
CA ASP A 90 16.15 13.52 17.60
C ASP A 90 15.51 14.74 16.95
N ASP A 91 16.14 15.91 17.12
CA ASP A 91 15.58 17.18 16.67
C ASP A 91 15.62 17.36 15.16
N THR A 92 16.54 16.73 14.47
CA THR A 92 16.65 16.80 13.00
C THR A 92 15.49 16.06 12.35
N SER A 93 15.30 14.80 12.70
CA SER A 93 14.26 13.93 12.11
C SER A 93 12.85 14.44 12.36
N ARG A 94 12.60 15.14 13.49
CA ARG A 94 11.28 15.73 13.79
C ARG A 94 10.82 16.73 12.73
N ASN A 95 11.77 17.41 12.08
CA ASN A 95 11.52 18.46 11.11
C ASN A 95 11.73 17.99 9.67
N GLU A 96 12.22 16.76 9.48
CA GLU A 96 12.39 16.15 8.17
C GLU A 96 11.11 15.47 7.70
N LYS A 97 11.02 15.31 6.39
CA LYS A 97 9.89 14.64 5.75
C LYS A 97 10.00 13.12 5.91
N THR A 98 8.86 12.48 6.05
CA THR A 98 8.73 11.03 5.91
C THR A 98 8.74 10.67 4.42
N LYS A 99 9.49 9.65 4.04
CA LYS A 99 9.53 9.12 2.68
C LYS A 99 9.05 7.68 2.68
N MET A 100 8.17 7.35 1.75
CA MET A 100 7.58 6.02 1.60
C MET A 100 7.53 5.64 0.14
N SER A 101 7.80 4.36 -0.16
CA SER A 101 7.67 3.84 -1.52
C SER A 101 7.21 2.38 -1.48
N MET A 102 6.30 2.03 -2.38
CA MET A 102 5.83 0.66 -2.55
C MET A 102 5.96 0.23 -4.01
N VAL A 103 6.60 -0.92 -4.21
CA VAL A 103 6.67 -1.61 -5.50
C VAL A 103 5.66 -2.76 -5.45
N PHE A 104 4.77 -2.83 -6.42
CA PHE A 104 3.74 -3.87 -6.47
C PHE A 104 3.38 -4.23 -7.91
N TYR A 105 2.77 -5.42 -8.07
CA TYR A 105 2.34 -5.94 -9.37
C TYR A 105 0.82 -6.05 -9.43
N ILE A 106 0.25 -5.56 -10.54
CA ILE A 106 -1.15 -5.75 -10.93
C ILE A 106 -1.15 -6.23 -12.37
N ASN A 107 -1.77 -7.39 -12.65
CA ASN A 107 -1.90 -7.94 -14.01
C ASN A 107 -0.59 -7.92 -14.81
N GLN A 108 0.49 -8.43 -14.22
CA GLN A 108 1.84 -8.49 -14.80
C GLN A 108 2.55 -7.13 -15.00
N SER A 109 1.89 -6.01 -14.76
CA SER A 109 2.54 -4.69 -14.77
C SER A 109 3.11 -4.37 -13.39
N LYS A 110 4.36 -3.89 -13.35
CA LYS A 110 5.02 -3.42 -12.14
C LYS A 110 4.69 -1.95 -11.92
N TYR A 111 4.24 -1.60 -10.73
CA TYR A 111 3.98 -0.23 -10.31
C TYR A 111 4.92 0.19 -9.21
N ILE A 112 5.27 1.48 -9.19
CA ILE A 112 5.98 2.13 -8.08
C ILE A 112 5.17 3.36 -7.70
N LEU A 113 4.68 3.39 -6.45
CA LEU A 113 4.03 4.55 -5.85
C LEU A 113 4.88 5.04 -4.71
N SER A 114 5.22 6.33 -4.72
CA SER A 114 6.06 6.95 -3.70
C SER A 114 5.48 8.27 -3.19
N PHE A 115 5.74 8.54 -1.91
CA PHE A 115 5.32 9.74 -1.19
C PHE A 115 6.49 10.38 -0.45
N GLU A 116 6.48 11.70 -0.38
CA GLU A 116 7.27 12.51 0.53
C GLU A 116 6.32 13.48 1.23
N LEU A 117 6.21 13.41 2.55
CA LEU A 117 5.19 14.13 3.31
C LEU A 117 5.66 14.50 4.71
N ASP A 118 4.97 15.48 5.31
CA ASP A 118 5.02 15.79 6.73
C ASP A 118 3.61 15.75 7.35
N ALA A 119 3.47 16.22 8.56
CA ALA A 119 2.19 16.26 9.27
C ALA A 119 1.13 17.15 8.60
N LYS A 120 1.51 18.04 7.69
CA LYS A 120 0.61 19.02 7.07
C LYS A 120 0.40 18.78 5.58
N HIS A 121 1.46 18.40 4.87
CA HIS A 121 1.48 18.40 3.40
C HIS A 121 2.05 17.10 2.84
N ILE A 122 1.57 16.73 1.66
CA ILE A 122 2.25 15.76 0.79
C ILE A 122 3.05 16.60 -0.22
N TYR A 123 4.38 16.59 -0.09
CA TYR A 123 5.30 17.38 -0.92
C TYR A 123 5.51 16.79 -2.30
N SER A 124 5.57 15.46 -2.36
CA SER A 124 5.73 14.74 -3.61
C SER A 124 4.91 13.45 -3.58
N GLU A 125 4.30 13.14 -4.69
CA GLU A 125 3.63 11.85 -4.95
C GLU A 125 3.87 11.48 -6.40
N THR A 126 4.39 10.28 -6.65
CA THR A 126 4.70 9.82 -8.01
C THR A 126 4.19 8.40 -8.20
N LEU A 127 3.47 8.17 -9.30
CA LEU A 127 3.06 6.84 -9.74
C LEU A 127 3.69 6.52 -11.10
N ILE A 128 4.47 5.44 -11.12
CA ILE A 128 5.15 4.93 -12.32
C ILE A 128 4.67 3.52 -12.60
N VAL A 129 4.54 3.16 -13.87
CA VAL A 129 4.25 1.80 -14.32
C VAL A 129 5.32 1.29 -15.28
N TYR A 130 5.62 0.01 -15.18
CA TYR A 130 6.49 -0.74 -16.09
C TYR A 130 5.68 -1.86 -16.73
N ASP A 131 5.16 -1.63 -17.91
CA ASP A 131 4.57 -2.69 -18.76
C ASP A 131 5.68 -3.49 -19.46
N SER A 132 6.81 -2.83 -19.70
CA SER A 132 8.03 -3.37 -20.28
C SER A 132 9.24 -2.95 -19.41
N ILE A 133 10.42 -2.92 -19.98
CA ILE A 133 11.66 -2.46 -19.31
C ILE A 133 11.62 -0.94 -19.07
N ARG A 134 10.94 -0.16 -19.93
CA ARG A 134 10.93 1.30 -19.83
C ARG A 134 9.83 1.77 -18.88
N PRO A 135 10.16 2.67 -17.92
CA PRO A 135 9.18 3.27 -17.04
C PRO A 135 8.26 4.24 -17.79
N THR A 136 7.00 4.23 -17.41
CA THR A 136 6.01 5.22 -17.83
C THR A 136 5.46 5.92 -16.60
N LYS A 137 5.63 7.22 -16.50
CA LYS A 137 5.05 8.02 -15.43
C LYS A 137 3.54 8.17 -15.69
N LEU A 138 2.71 7.74 -14.77
CA LEU A 138 1.25 7.95 -14.83
C LEU A 138 0.88 9.33 -14.31
N TYR A 139 1.48 9.76 -13.22
CA TYR A 139 1.42 11.14 -12.75
C TYR A 139 2.61 11.46 -11.83
N ASN A 140 2.85 12.76 -11.68
CA ASN A 140 3.76 13.32 -10.70
C ASN A 140 3.09 14.53 -10.05
N ARG A 141 3.03 14.54 -8.74
CA ARG A 141 2.56 15.67 -7.96
C ARG A 141 3.72 16.32 -7.23
N SER A 142 3.75 17.63 -7.21
CA SER A 142 4.66 18.44 -6.42
C SER A 142 3.88 19.55 -5.69
N TYR A 143 4.27 19.81 -4.44
CA TYR A 143 3.74 20.90 -3.62
C TYR A 143 4.75 22.04 -3.60
N ASP A 144 4.27 23.24 -3.87
CA ASP A 144 5.04 24.47 -3.79
C ASP A 144 4.69 25.23 -2.51
N THR A 145 5.69 25.40 -1.65
CA THR A 145 5.54 26.11 -0.37
C THR A 145 5.33 27.60 -0.53
N ALA A 146 5.79 28.21 -1.65
CA ALA A 146 5.65 29.64 -1.90
C ALA A 146 4.22 30.03 -2.28
N THR A 147 3.53 29.16 -3.00
CA THR A 147 2.15 29.38 -3.46
C THR A 147 1.10 28.65 -2.64
N ASP A 148 1.53 27.84 -1.65
CA ASP A 148 0.67 26.93 -0.85
C ASP A 148 -0.26 26.07 -1.74
N SER A 149 0.27 25.57 -2.84
CA SER A 149 -0.50 24.82 -3.81
C SER A 149 0.24 23.60 -4.36
N SER A 150 -0.52 22.62 -4.86
CA SER A 150 0.02 21.44 -5.52
C SER A 150 -0.24 21.48 -7.01
N THR A 151 0.75 21.10 -7.80
CA THR A 151 0.61 20.83 -9.24
C THR A 151 0.69 19.35 -9.51
N ILE A 152 -0.08 18.88 -10.50
CA ILE A 152 -0.12 17.47 -10.91
C ILE A 152 0.12 17.40 -12.40
N ASP A 153 1.21 16.72 -12.77
CA ASP A 153 1.53 16.41 -14.16
C ASP A 153 1.05 15.00 -14.48
N PHE A 154 -0.02 14.88 -15.25
CA PHE A 154 -0.56 13.59 -15.70
C PHE A 154 0.17 13.14 -16.97
N GLY A 155 0.62 11.88 -16.97
CA GLY A 155 1.27 11.27 -18.12
C GLY A 155 0.28 11.02 -19.27
N VAL A 156 0.74 11.22 -20.49
CA VAL A 156 -0.09 11.02 -21.72
C VAL A 156 -0.65 9.60 -21.84
N ASN A 157 0.06 8.61 -21.31
CA ASN A 157 -0.36 7.21 -21.36
C ASN A 157 -1.51 6.88 -20.39
N LEU A 158 -1.90 7.81 -19.51
CA LEU A 158 -3.07 7.64 -18.66
C LEU A 158 -4.37 7.76 -19.47
N LYS A 159 -4.32 8.38 -20.67
CA LYS A 159 -5.48 8.56 -21.59
C LYS A 159 -6.68 9.21 -20.91
N MET A 160 -6.43 10.23 -20.10
CA MET A 160 -7.43 10.97 -19.34
C MET A 160 -7.73 12.29 -20.03
N THR A 161 -9.02 12.67 -20.11
CA THR A 161 -9.43 13.97 -20.65
C THR A 161 -8.93 15.13 -19.77
N LYS A 162 -8.74 16.31 -20.38
CA LYS A 162 -8.30 17.50 -19.61
C LYS A 162 -9.30 17.84 -18.51
N LYS A 163 -10.60 17.72 -18.80
CA LYS A 163 -11.66 17.93 -17.80
C LYS A 163 -11.50 17.05 -16.57
N SER A 164 -11.21 15.77 -16.75
CA SER A 164 -10.99 14.83 -15.64
C SER A 164 -9.71 15.11 -14.88
N GLN A 165 -8.63 15.52 -15.58
CA GLN A 165 -7.41 15.99 -14.93
C GLN A 165 -7.67 17.21 -14.04
N ASP A 166 -8.44 18.19 -14.53
CA ASP A 166 -8.79 19.41 -13.78
C ASP A 166 -9.66 19.07 -12.55
N VAL A 167 -10.61 18.14 -12.67
CA VAL A 167 -11.43 17.67 -11.54
C VAL A 167 -10.57 17.02 -10.46
N ILE A 168 -9.66 16.11 -10.84
CA ILE A 168 -8.77 15.45 -9.86
C ILE A 168 -7.84 16.48 -9.23
N SER A 169 -7.25 17.37 -10.03
CA SER A 169 -6.36 18.42 -9.53
C SER A 169 -7.07 19.34 -8.54
N GLY A 170 -8.29 19.75 -8.83
CA GLY A 170 -9.10 20.59 -7.94
C GLY A 170 -9.48 19.90 -6.62
N ASN A 171 -9.66 18.56 -6.64
CA ASN A 171 -9.97 17.77 -5.46
C ASN A 171 -8.72 17.35 -4.67
N THR A 172 -7.52 17.48 -5.24
CA THR A 172 -6.27 17.10 -4.57
C THR A 172 -5.76 18.27 -3.72
N ILE A 173 -6.30 18.40 -2.52
CA ILE A 173 -5.81 19.36 -1.52
C ILE A 173 -4.43 18.96 -0.98
N ASN A 174 -3.74 19.89 -0.29
CA ASN A 174 -2.32 19.75 0.05
C ASN A 174 -1.96 18.52 0.92
N ASN A 175 -2.91 18.04 1.72
CA ASN A 175 -2.79 16.88 2.61
C ASN A 175 -3.47 15.62 2.07
N CYS A 176 -3.95 15.64 0.81
CA CYS A 176 -4.65 14.53 0.15
C CYS A 176 -3.80 13.92 -0.95
N SER A 177 -3.79 12.60 -1.12
CA SER A 177 -3.16 11.95 -2.27
C SER A 177 -3.99 12.12 -3.54
N VAL A 178 -3.32 12.05 -4.70
CA VAL A 178 -3.98 12.04 -6.02
C VAL A 178 -4.93 10.85 -6.16
N LEU A 179 -4.54 9.69 -5.64
CA LEU A 179 -5.38 8.49 -5.70
C LEU A 179 -6.61 8.59 -4.79
N ALA A 180 -6.50 9.20 -3.60
CA ALA A 180 -7.66 9.44 -2.74
C ALA A 180 -8.64 10.43 -3.37
N ALA A 181 -8.14 11.52 -3.96
CA ALA A 181 -8.94 12.47 -4.71
C ALA A 181 -9.61 11.82 -5.94
N PHE A 182 -8.85 11.01 -6.69
CA PHE A 182 -9.38 10.21 -7.80
C PHE A 182 -10.54 9.32 -7.36
N GLY A 183 -10.39 8.57 -6.27
CA GLY A 183 -11.42 7.66 -5.75
C GLY A 183 -12.73 8.33 -5.32
N LYS A 184 -12.74 9.67 -5.15
CA LYS A 184 -13.91 10.49 -4.85
C LYS A 184 -14.41 11.31 -6.02
N SER A 185 -13.74 11.21 -7.17
CA SER A 185 -14.08 11.97 -8.38
C SER A 185 -14.85 11.09 -9.37
N ASN A 186 -15.88 11.67 -10.01
CA ASN A 186 -16.60 11.01 -11.08
C ASN A 186 -15.91 11.33 -12.43
N VAL A 187 -14.97 10.47 -12.80
CA VAL A 187 -14.14 10.59 -14.00
C VAL A 187 -14.12 9.27 -14.77
N GLU A 188 -13.70 9.32 -16.03
CA GLU A 188 -13.58 8.13 -16.87
C GLU A 188 -12.61 7.09 -16.27
N ARG A 189 -12.86 5.82 -16.63
CA ARG A 189 -12.02 4.71 -16.18
C ARG A 189 -10.64 4.78 -16.84
N THR A 190 -9.61 4.71 -16.00
CA THR A 190 -8.20 4.71 -16.40
C THR A 190 -7.42 3.66 -15.61
N ARG A 191 -6.10 3.58 -15.80
CA ARG A 191 -5.22 2.74 -14.96
C ARG A 191 -5.22 3.13 -13.47
N LEU A 192 -5.65 4.33 -13.13
CA LEU A 192 -5.79 4.72 -11.72
C LEU A 192 -6.85 3.88 -10.99
N ASN A 193 -7.89 3.41 -11.71
CA ASN A 193 -8.87 2.47 -11.14
C ASN A 193 -8.22 1.17 -10.69
N ASP A 194 -7.32 0.60 -11.50
CA ASP A 194 -6.67 -0.66 -11.18
C ASP A 194 -5.80 -0.51 -9.92
N VAL A 195 -5.08 0.61 -9.80
CA VAL A 195 -4.26 0.93 -8.63
C VAL A 195 -5.13 1.20 -7.40
N TYR A 196 -6.17 2.03 -7.52
CA TYR A 196 -7.09 2.30 -6.41
C TYR A 196 -7.79 1.02 -5.92
N ASP A 197 -8.31 0.23 -6.85
CA ASP A 197 -8.97 -1.05 -6.55
C ASP A 197 -8.01 -2.07 -5.91
N TYR A 198 -6.74 -2.08 -6.31
CA TYR A 198 -5.73 -2.91 -5.67
C TYR A 198 -5.59 -2.59 -4.18
N PHE A 199 -5.45 -1.33 -3.82
CA PHE A 199 -5.37 -0.92 -2.41
C PHE A 199 -6.70 -1.12 -1.66
N ALA A 200 -7.82 -0.84 -2.29
CA ALA A 200 -9.13 -0.95 -1.66
C ALA A 200 -9.59 -2.40 -1.43
N LYS A 201 -9.24 -3.32 -2.33
CA LYS A 201 -9.80 -4.67 -2.34
C LYS A 201 -8.78 -5.77 -2.04
N GLN A 202 -7.52 -5.60 -2.46
CA GLN A 202 -6.50 -6.65 -2.37
C GLN A 202 -5.53 -6.43 -1.20
N VAL A 203 -5.12 -5.20 -0.90
CA VAL A 203 -4.32 -4.88 0.28
C VAL A 203 -5.22 -4.89 1.50
N LYS A 204 -5.12 -5.93 2.33
CA LYS A 204 -5.94 -6.09 3.53
C LYS A 204 -5.43 -5.22 4.67
N ASP A 205 -6.32 -4.96 5.63
CA ASP A 205 -5.97 -4.23 6.85
C ASP A 205 -5.02 -5.07 7.70
N VAL A 206 -4.14 -4.39 8.43
CA VAL A 206 -3.24 -5.04 9.39
C VAL A 206 -4.06 -5.56 10.57
N LEU A 207 -3.90 -6.84 10.87
CA LEU A 207 -4.59 -7.48 11.98
C LEU A 207 -3.73 -7.37 13.24
N ALA A 208 -4.26 -6.75 14.28
CA ALA A 208 -3.61 -6.68 15.58
C ALA A 208 -4.05 -7.84 16.50
N PRO A 209 -3.18 -8.31 17.42
CA PRO A 209 -3.58 -9.25 18.46
C PRO A 209 -4.79 -8.72 19.26
N GLY A 210 -5.77 -9.59 19.52
CA GLY A 210 -6.97 -9.24 20.25
C GLY A 210 -8.11 -8.65 19.40
N MET A 211 -7.95 -8.45 18.11
CA MET A 211 -9.06 -8.12 17.23
C MET A 211 -10.07 -9.26 17.17
N LEU A 212 -11.36 -8.94 17.41
CA LEU A 212 -12.45 -9.90 17.29
C LEU A 212 -12.80 -10.08 15.80
N LEU A 213 -12.27 -11.15 15.21
CA LEU A 213 -12.50 -11.49 13.79
C LEU A 213 -13.69 -12.42 13.58
N SER A 214 -14.41 -12.80 14.63
CA SER A 214 -15.52 -13.76 14.55
C SER A 214 -16.60 -13.35 13.55
N GLY A 215 -16.99 -12.06 13.54
CA GLY A 215 -17.96 -11.54 12.58
C GLY A 215 -17.46 -11.61 11.12
N TYR A 216 -16.17 -11.34 10.90
CA TYR A 216 -15.56 -11.46 9.58
C TYR A 216 -15.53 -12.92 9.11
N VAL A 217 -15.08 -13.84 9.96
CA VAL A 217 -15.02 -15.28 9.65
C VAL A 217 -16.40 -15.82 9.35
N LYS A 218 -17.40 -15.48 10.19
CA LYS A 218 -18.80 -15.87 9.97
C LYS A 218 -19.31 -15.39 8.61
N SER A 219 -19.15 -14.10 8.31
CA SER A 219 -19.59 -13.53 7.01
C SER A 219 -18.91 -14.19 5.80
N ARG A 220 -17.67 -14.69 5.95
CA ARG A 220 -16.97 -15.41 4.87
C ARG A 220 -17.48 -16.83 4.72
N LEU A 221 -17.77 -17.52 5.83
CA LEU A 221 -18.36 -18.88 5.84
C LEU A 221 -19.79 -18.87 5.29
N ASP A 222 -20.60 -17.85 5.63
CA ASP A 222 -21.96 -17.70 5.12
C ASP A 222 -22.00 -17.52 3.58
N LYS A 223 -20.92 -17.01 2.98
CA LYS A 223 -20.77 -16.83 1.52
C LYS A 223 -20.05 -18.00 0.82
N ASP A 224 -19.65 -19.01 1.56
CA ASP A 224 -18.90 -20.15 1.04
C ASP A 224 -19.85 -21.26 0.53
N GLU A 225 -20.55 -20.96 -0.57
CA GLU A 225 -21.52 -21.88 -1.18
C GLU A 225 -20.92 -23.25 -1.56
N ALA A 226 -19.68 -23.28 -2.03
CA ALA A 226 -18.97 -24.50 -2.40
C ALA A 226 -18.41 -25.27 -1.20
N GLY A 227 -18.35 -24.65 -0.01
CA GLY A 227 -17.78 -25.21 1.21
C GLY A 227 -16.26 -25.36 1.20
N ASP A 228 -15.56 -24.71 0.27
CA ASP A 228 -14.11 -24.85 0.12
C ASP A 228 -13.34 -24.16 1.25
N LEU A 229 -13.81 -22.98 1.69
CA LEU A 229 -13.23 -22.30 2.83
C LEU A 229 -13.43 -23.12 4.11
N LYS A 230 -14.62 -23.68 4.31
CA LYS A 230 -14.91 -24.57 5.44
C LYS A 230 -13.99 -25.78 5.45
N LYS A 231 -13.81 -26.46 4.29
CA LYS A 231 -12.89 -27.60 4.16
C LYS A 231 -11.46 -27.20 4.46
N PHE A 232 -11.00 -26.05 3.93
CA PHE A 232 -9.66 -25.54 4.21
C PHE A 232 -9.43 -25.31 5.70
N ILE A 233 -10.37 -24.62 6.38
CA ILE A 233 -10.28 -24.35 7.83
C ILE A 233 -10.23 -25.67 8.61
N LEU A 234 -11.10 -26.62 8.31
CA LEU A 234 -11.12 -27.93 8.98
C LEU A 234 -9.80 -28.70 8.81
N ASN A 235 -9.25 -28.70 7.60
CA ASN A 235 -7.98 -29.37 7.32
C ASN A 235 -6.81 -28.69 8.04
N PHE A 236 -6.79 -27.36 8.06
CA PHE A 236 -5.78 -26.59 8.78
C PHE A 236 -5.83 -26.86 10.29
N LEU A 237 -7.02 -26.82 10.88
CA LEU A 237 -7.21 -27.09 12.32
C LEU A 237 -6.80 -28.53 12.69
N LYS A 238 -7.12 -29.51 11.84
CA LYS A 238 -6.66 -30.91 12.03
C LYS A 238 -5.13 -31.03 11.99
N ALA A 239 -4.48 -30.29 11.06
CA ALA A 239 -3.03 -30.33 10.93
C ALA A 239 -2.29 -29.70 12.14
N VAL A 240 -2.93 -28.75 12.88
CA VAL A 240 -2.38 -28.15 14.10
C VAL A 240 -2.89 -28.79 15.40
N SER A 241 -3.26 -30.08 15.35
CA SER A 241 -3.62 -30.92 16.51
C SER A 241 -5.03 -30.76 17.10
N TYR A 242 -5.97 -30.17 16.38
CA TYR A 242 -7.38 -30.19 16.79
C TYR A 242 -8.09 -31.39 16.17
N THR A 243 -8.21 -32.51 16.93
CA THR A 243 -8.75 -33.80 16.43
C THR A 243 -10.28 -33.87 16.38
N HIS A 244 -11.00 -33.01 17.07
CA HIS A 244 -12.45 -33.01 17.16
C HIS A 244 -13.06 -31.63 16.99
N LEU A 245 -13.36 -31.24 15.75
CA LEU A 245 -14.14 -30.03 15.45
C LEU A 245 -15.31 -30.41 14.54
N THR A 246 -16.51 -30.25 15.04
CA THR A 246 -17.74 -30.16 14.25
C THR A 246 -18.07 -28.67 14.07
N LEU A 247 -18.02 -28.19 12.85
CA LEU A 247 -18.52 -26.86 12.45
C LEU A 247 -19.90 -26.98 11.84
#